data_7885b69cb41a5063c874435bb838f76d
#
_entry.id   7885b69cb41a5063c874435bb838f76d
#
_cell.length_a   1.000
_cell.length_b   1.000
_cell.length_c   1.000
_cell.angle_alpha   90.00
_cell.angle_beta   90.00
_cell.angle_gamma   90.00
#
_symmetry.space_group_name_H-M   'P 1'
#
loop_
_entity.id
_entity.type
_entity.pdbx_description
1 polymer ?
#
loop_
_entity_poly.entity_id
_entity_poly.type
_entity_poly.pdbx_seq_one_letter_code
_entity_poly.pdbx_strand_id
1 'polypeptide(L)'
;MSHIIELPEVLANQIAAGEVIERPASVVKELVENAIDAGSSQIIIEIEEAGLKKIQITDNGHGIAHDEVGLALRRHATSKIKNQADLFRIRTLGFRGEALPSIASVSVLTLLTAVDGASHGTKLVARGGEVEEVIPATSPVGTKVCVEDLFFNTPARLKYMKSQQAELSHIIDIVNRLGLAHPEISFSLISDGKEMTRTAGTGQLRQAIAGIYGLASAKKMIEIENSDLDFEISGFVSLPELTRANRNYISLFINGRYIKNFLLNRAILDGYGSKLMVGRFPLAVIHIHIDPYLADVNVHPTKQEVRISKEKELMTLVSEAIANSLKEQTLIPDALENLAK
;
A
#
# COMPACT_ATOMS: atom_id res chain seq x y z
N MET A 1 -45.95 -9.65 -3.92
CA MET A 1 -45.07 -9.00 -4.90
C MET A 1 -44.01 -8.22 -4.12
N SER A 2 -42.71 -8.43 -4.43
CA SER A 2 -41.65 -7.62 -3.84
C SER A 2 -41.67 -6.24 -4.50
N HIS A 3 -41.77 -5.20 -3.71
CA HIS A 3 -41.70 -3.82 -4.21
C HIS A 3 -40.25 -3.34 -4.16
N ILE A 4 -39.80 -2.61 -5.18
CA ILE A 4 -38.51 -1.92 -5.19
C ILE A 4 -38.67 -0.71 -4.24
N ILE A 5 -37.77 -0.60 -3.27
CA ILE A 5 -37.71 0.50 -2.32
C ILE A 5 -36.31 1.12 -2.35
N GLU A 6 -36.21 2.42 -2.08
CA GLU A 6 -34.95 3.09 -1.84
C GLU A 6 -34.46 2.73 -0.44
N LEU A 7 -33.19 2.32 -0.34
CA LEU A 7 -32.61 1.97 0.96
C LEU A 7 -32.31 3.23 1.78
N PRO A 8 -32.49 3.18 3.11
CA PRO A 8 -32.00 4.22 3.99
C PRO A 8 -30.48 4.45 3.77
N GLU A 9 -30.04 5.69 3.81
CA GLU A 9 -28.64 6.08 3.53
C GLU A 9 -27.62 5.31 4.38
N VAL A 10 -27.92 5.11 5.67
CA VAL A 10 -27.08 4.34 6.59
C VAL A 10 -26.89 2.90 6.09
N LEU A 11 -27.96 2.23 5.65
CA LEU A 11 -27.89 0.86 5.16
C LEU A 11 -27.16 0.79 3.81
N ALA A 12 -27.43 1.72 2.90
CA ALA A 12 -26.72 1.84 1.63
C ALA A 12 -25.21 2.05 1.86
N ASN A 13 -24.83 2.88 2.85
CA ASN A 13 -23.46 3.10 3.24
C ASN A 13 -22.78 1.86 3.82
N GLN A 14 -23.48 1.06 4.64
CA GLN A 14 -22.93 -0.19 5.18
C GLN A 14 -22.74 -1.26 4.09
N ILE A 15 -23.64 -1.35 3.11
CA ILE A 15 -23.49 -2.26 1.98
C ILE A 15 -22.29 -1.88 1.14
N ALA A 16 -22.19 -0.63 0.73
CA ALA A 16 -21.07 -0.16 -0.07
C ALA A 16 -19.73 -0.18 0.69
N ALA A 17 -19.72 0.07 2.01
CA ALA A 17 -18.55 -0.15 2.84
C ALA A 17 -18.08 -1.61 2.80
N GLY A 18 -18.98 -2.56 2.52
CA GLY A 18 -18.67 -3.97 2.35
C GLY A 18 -17.78 -4.29 1.18
N GLU A 19 -17.91 -3.51 0.13
CA GLU A 19 -17.13 -3.68 -1.09
C GLU A 19 -15.74 -3.05 -0.98
N VAL A 20 -15.57 -2.04 -0.13
CA VAL A 20 -14.33 -1.28 0.04
C VAL A 20 -13.52 -1.79 1.25
N ILE A 21 -14.21 -2.04 2.37
CA ILE A 21 -13.58 -2.40 3.66
C ILE A 21 -13.99 -3.84 4.03
N GLU A 22 -13.23 -4.80 3.55
CA GLU A 22 -13.45 -6.22 3.84
C GLU A 22 -12.82 -6.67 5.16
N ARG A 23 -11.70 -6.04 5.55
CA ARG A 23 -10.85 -6.44 6.70
C ARG A 23 -10.02 -5.28 7.25
N PRO A 24 -9.40 -5.42 8.45
CA PRO A 24 -8.53 -4.39 9.01
C PRO A 24 -7.42 -3.92 8.07
N ALA A 25 -6.81 -4.82 7.33
CA ALA A 25 -5.77 -4.50 6.35
C ALA A 25 -6.26 -3.57 5.22
N SER A 26 -7.55 -3.62 4.85
CA SER A 26 -8.14 -2.68 3.89
C SER A 26 -8.20 -1.25 4.46
N VAL A 27 -8.55 -1.12 5.75
CA VAL A 27 -8.53 0.18 6.46
C VAL A 27 -7.13 0.77 6.48
N VAL A 28 -6.14 -0.03 6.91
CA VAL A 28 -4.72 0.40 6.95
C VAL A 28 -4.27 0.86 5.56
N LYS A 29 -4.57 0.07 4.52
CA LYS A 29 -4.21 0.42 3.14
C LYS A 29 -4.76 1.78 2.73
N GLU A 30 -6.07 1.98 2.84
CA GLU A 30 -6.71 3.22 2.39
C GLU A 30 -6.23 4.45 3.18
N LEU A 31 -6.05 4.33 4.51
CA LEU A 31 -5.58 5.43 5.34
C LEU A 31 -4.11 5.78 5.06
N VAL A 32 -3.25 4.77 4.88
CA VAL A 32 -1.84 5.00 4.54
C VAL A 32 -1.69 5.58 3.13
N GLU A 33 -2.47 5.10 2.15
CA GLU A 33 -2.51 5.69 0.80
C GLU A 33 -2.95 7.18 0.85
N ASN A 34 -3.89 7.53 1.73
CA ASN A 34 -4.28 8.93 1.93
C ASN A 34 -3.15 9.76 2.55
N ALA A 35 -2.41 9.22 3.51
CA ALA A 35 -1.25 9.89 4.10
C ALA A 35 -0.11 10.10 3.08
N ILE A 36 0.15 9.12 2.21
CA ILE A 36 1.11 9.25 1.09
C ILE A 36 0.66 10.36 0.13
N ASP A 37 -0.61 10.34 -0.29
CA ASP A 37 -1.18 11.34 -1.17
C ASP A 37 -1.19 12.76 -0.55
N ALA A 38 -1.18 12.86 0.78
CA ALA A 38 -1.02 14.12 1.52
C ALA A 38 0.43 14.64 1.57
N GLY A 39 1.38 13.97 0.90
CA GLY A 39 2.78 14.37 0.84
C GLY A 39 3.55 14.13 2.14
N SER A 40 3.15 13.14 2.92
CA SER A 40 3.82 12.82 4.18
C SER A 40 5.22 12.26 3.96
N SER A 41 6.17 12.65 4.80
CA SER A 41 7.51 12.05 4.87
C SER A 41 7.64 11.03 6.01
N GLN A 42 6.66 11.01 6.94
CA GLN A 42 6.61 10.07 8.05
C GLN A 42 5.18 9.60 8.29
N ILE A 43 5.00 8.29 8.41
CA ILE A 43 3.72 7.65 8.69
C ILE A 43 3.91 6.62 9.81
N ILE A 44 3.18 6.80 10.91
CA ILE A 44 3.17 5.89 12.07
C ILE A 44 1.82 5.16 12.08
N ILE A 45 1.88 3.84 12.13
CA ILE A 45 0.74 2.94 12.14
C ILE A 45 0.74 2.19 13.47
N GLU A 46 -0.28 2.40 14.29
CA GLU A 46 -0.46 1.72 15.58
C GLU A 46 -1.74 0.90 15.53
N ILE A 47 -1.65 -0.39 15.87
CA ILE A 47 -2.79 -1.31 15.87
C ILE A 47 -2.89 -2.08 17.17
N GLU A 48 -4.13 -2.36 17.59
CA GLU A 48 -4.43 -3.25 18.70
C GLU A 48 -5.38 -4.36 18.24
N GLU A 49 -5.16 -5.59 18.74
CA GLU A 49 -5.93 -6.79 18.39
C GLU A 49 -6.05 -7.00 16.87
N ALA A 50 -4.90 -6.92 16.17
CA ALA A 50 -4.82 -7.05 14.72
C ALA A 50 -5.73 -6.05 13.96
N GLY A 51 -6.01 -4.89 14.55
CA GLY A 51 -6.79 -3.82 13.98
C GLY A 51 -8.31 -3.93 14.16
N LEU A 52 -8.81 -4.91 14.91
CA LEU A 52 -10.23 -5.00 15.24
C LEU A 52 -10.63 -4.02 16.35
N LYS A 53 -9.77 -3.88 17.37
CA LYS A 53 -9.99 -2.96 18.46
C LYS A 53 -9.60 -1.54 18.09
N LYS A 54 -8.40 -1.35 17.51
CA LYS A 54 -7.88 -0.03 17.15
C LYS A 54 -6.95 -0.08 15.97
N ILE A 55 -7.13 0.87 15.05
CA ILE A 55 -6.17 1.23 13.99
C ILE A 55 -5.96 2.73 14.08
N GLN A 56 -4.73 3.18 14.30
CA GLN A 56 -4.39 4.59 14.31
C GLN A 56 -3.28 4.86 13.30
N ILE A 57 -3.52 5.81 12.41
CA ILE A 57 -2.54 6.28 11.43
C ILE A 57 -2.24 7.74 11.77
N THR A 58 -0.97 8.05 11.95
CA THR A 58 -0.49 9.42 12.18
C THR A 58 0.51 9.77 11.08
N ASP A 59 0.26 10.86 10.39
CA ASP A 59 1.10 11.38 9.33
C ASP A 59 1.47 12.86 9.55
N ASN A 60 2.51 13.31 8.89
CA ASN A 60 2.98 14.69 8.87
C ASN A 60 2.74 15.38 7.51
N GLY A 61 1.71 14.98 6.78
CA GLY A 61 1.32 15.57 5.51
C GLY A 61 0.70 16.97 5.65
N HIS A 62 0.11 17.47 4.57
CA HIS A 62 -0.43 18.84 4.55
C HIS A 62 -1.68 19.05 5.45
N GLY A 63 -2.28 17.98 6.00
CA GLY A 63 -3.50 18.08 6.80
C GLY A 63 -4.76 18.38 5.98
N ILE A 64 -5.87 18.66 6.71
CA ILE A 64 -7.18 19.02 6.13
C ILE A 64 -7.62 20.32 6.76
N ALA A 65 -8.05 21.29 5.94
CA ALA A 65 -8.53 22.58 6.42
C ALA A 65 -9.85 22.43 7.22
N HIS A 66 -10.07 23.29 8.21
CA HIS A 66 -11.22 23.20 9.13
C HIS A 66 -12.57 23.11 8.41
N ASP A 67 -12.76 23.90 7.38
CA ASP A 67 -13.99 23.96 6.56
C ASP A 67 -14.17 22.73 5.65
N GLU A 68 -13.10 21.97 5.38
CA GLU A 68 -13.12 20.77 4.56
C GLU A 68 -13.25 19.47 5.38
N VAL A 69 -13.00 19.49 6.71
CA VAL A 69 -13.02 18.29 7.56
C VAL A 69 -14.38 17.56 7.48
N GLY A 70 -15.49 18.29 7.50
CA GLY A 70 -16.82 17.70 7.34
C GLY A 70 -17.07 17.10 5.96
N LEU A 71 -16.43 17.62 4.91
CA LEU A 71 -16.52 17.08 3.56
C LEU A 71 -15.76 15.77 3.41
N ALA A 72 -14.70 15.56 4.19
CA ALA A 72 -13.88 14.34 4.14
C ALA A 72 -14.67 13.05 4.46
N LEU A 73 -15.80 13.15 5.18
CA LEU A 73 -16.71 12.04 5.46
C LEU A 73 -17.91 11.95 4.50
N ARG A 74 -18.02 12.86 3.52
CA ARG A 74 -19.06 12.78 2.49
C ARG A 74 -18.61 11.89 1.35
N ARG A 75 -19.51 11.04 0.87
CA ARG A 75 -19.26 10.21 -0.31
C ARG A 75 -19.04 11.08 -1.55
N HIS A 76 -18.14 10.61 -2.41
CA HIS A 76 -17.77 11.26 -3.66
C HIS A 76 -17.13 12.65 -3.46
N ALA A 77 -16.75 13.01 -2.24
CA ALA A 77 -15.96 14.19 -1.95
C ALA A 77 -14.48 13.84 -2.03
N THR A 78 -13.75 14.47 -2.94
CA THR A 78 -12.32 14.23 -3.16
C THR A 78 -11.62 15.49 -3.64
N SER A 79 -10.40 15.70 -3.16
CA SER A 79 -9.51 16.76 -3.66
C SER A 79 -8.66 16.31 -4.86
N LYS A 80 -8.69 15.01 -5.21
CA LYS A 80 -7.70 14.34 -6.07
C LYS A 80 -8.06 14.33 -7.56
N ILE A 81 -9.35 14.41 -7.90
CA ILE A 81 -9.85 14.50 -9.28
C ILE A 81 -10.93 15.59 -9.35
N LYS A 82 -10.95 16.37 -10.43
CA LYS A 82 -11.91 17.47 -10.64
C LYS A 82 -12.73 17.31 -11.91
N ASN A 83 -12.21 16.56 -12.88
CA ASN A 83 -12.83 16.42 -14.18
C ASN A 83 -12.56 15.02 -14.78
N GLN A 84 -13.20 14.73 -15.91
CA GLN A 84 -13.07 13.45 -16.60
C GLN A 84 -11.62 13.19 -17.11
N ALA A 85 -10.88 14.23 -17.48
CA ALA A 85 -9.51 14.07 -17.94
C ALA A 85 -8.57 13.58 -16.82
N ASP A 86 -8.82 13.99 -15.55
CA ASP A 86 -8.06 13.55 -14.40
C ASP A 86 -8.25 12.04 -14.16
N LEU A 87 -9.43 11.49 -14.51
CA LEU A 87 -9.72 10.06 -14.36
C LEU A 87 -8.83 9.18 -15.26
N PHE A 88 -8.39 9.70 -16.41
CA PHE A 88 -7.47 9.01 -17.31
C PHE A 88 -5.99 9.25 -16.98
N ARG A 89 -5.70 10.15 -16.04
CA ARG A 89 -4.34 10.52 -15.62
C ARG A 89 -4.16 10.43 -14.11
N ILE A 90 -4.73 9.40 -13.49
CA ILE A 90 -4.67 9.22 -12.04
C ILE A 90 -3.21 9.05 -11.60
N ARG A 91 -2.70 10.04 -10.84
CA ARG A 91 -1.36 10.01 -10.24
C ARG A 91 -1.40 9.68 -8.75
N THR A 92 -2.54 9.87 -8.10
CA THR A 92 -2.75 9.60 -6.67
C THR A 92 -3.11 8.13 -6.43
N LEU A 93 -2.80 7.60 -5.26
CA LEU A 93 -3.16 6.23 -4.88
C LEU A 93 -4.67 6.08 -4.64
N GLY A 94 -5.31 7.05 -3.99
CA GLY A 94 -6.77 7.15 -3.86
C GLY A 94 -7.35 8.21 -4.80
N PHE A 95 -8.64 8.10 -5.19
CA PHE A 95 -9.32 9.10 -6.01
C PHE A 95 -10.85 9.10 -5.90
N ARG A 96 -11.47 8.03 -5.34
CA ARG A 96 -12.93 7.85 -5.37
C ARG A 96 -13.70 8.65 -4.31
N GLY A 97 -13.03 9.15 -3.25
CA GLY A 97 -13.69 9.85 -2.13
C GLY A 97 -14.66 8.96 -1.35
N GLU A 98 -14.35 7.68 -1.20
CA GLU A 98 -15.23 6.69 -0.57
C GLU A 98 -14.60 6.01 0.65
N ALA A 99 -13.27 6.10 0.83
CA ALA A 99 -12.55 5.38 1.87
C ALA A 99 -12.97 5.82 3.28
N LEU A 100 -12.82 7.11 3.62
CA LEU A 100 -13.15 7.62 4.95
C LEU A 100 -14.65 7.45 5.30
N PRO A 101 -15.62 7.79 4.42
CA PRO A 101 -17.03 7.52 4.70
C PRO A 101 -17.33 6.04 4.90
N SER A 102 -16.70 5.16 4.14
CA SER A 102 -16.88 3.70 4.27
C SER A 102 -16.31 3.18 5.59
N ILE A 103 -15.13 3.65 6.02
CA ILE A 103 -14.52 3.30 7.31
C ILE A 103 -15.41 3.81 8.45
N ALA A 104 -15.83 5.08 8.41
CA ALA A 104 -16.66 5.69 9.45
C ALA A 104 -18.00 4.95 9.62
N SER A 105 -18.61 4.45 8.53
CA SER A 105 -19.91 3.76 8.57
C SER A 105 -19.88 2.43 9.31
N VAL A 106 -18.70 1.82 9.51
CA VAL A 106 -18.55 0.52 10.19
C VAL A 106 -17.64 0.56 11.42
N SER A 107 -17.36 1.74 11.95
CA SER A 107 -16.45 1.94 13.09
C SER A 107 -16.81 3.18 13.90
N VAL A 108 -16.05 3.43 14.97
CA VAL A 108 -15.92 4.74 15.60
C VAL A 108 -14.66 5.38 15.05
N LEU A 109 -14.81 6.48 14.34
CA LEU A 109 -13.71 7.18 13.67
C LEU A 109 -13.48 8.53 14.36
N THR A 110 -12.24 8.74 14.81
CA THR A 110 -11.76 10.05 15.28
C THR A 110 -10.71 10.56 14.29
N LEU A 111 -10.92 11.74 13.73
CA LEU A 111 -9.98 12.44 12.89
C LEU A 111 -9.50 13.71 13.59
N LEU A 112 -8.18 13.87 13.71
CA LEU A 112 -7.53 15.05 14.25
C LEU A 112 -6.55 15.56 13.21
N THR A 113 -6.70 16.81 12.75
CA THR A 113 -5.89 17.33 11.65
C THR A 113 -5.62 18.82 11.79
N ALA A 114 -4.50 19.27 11.27
CA ALA A 114 -4.16 20.70 11.15
C ALA A 114 -3.36 20.95 9.89
N VAL A 115 -3.60 22.09 9.25
CA VAL A 115 -2.82 22.60 8.13
C VAL A 115 -1.76 23.58 8.62
N ASP A 116 -0.72 23.79 7.81
CA ASP A 116 0.33 24.76 8.13
C ASP A 116 -0.24 26.19 8.27
N GLY A 117 0.27 26.94 9.26
CA GLY A 117 -0.18 28.30 9.54
C GLY A 117 -1.55 28.40 10.22
N ALA A 118 -2.27 27.32 10.47
CA ALA A 118 -3.52 27.36 11.23
C ALA A 118 -3.29 27.64 12.72
N SER A 119 -4.17 28.45 13.34
CA SER A 119 -4.09 28.76 14.78
C SER A 119 -4.42 27.57 15.66
N HIS A 120 -5.21 26.62 15.16
CA HIS A 120 -5.62 25.38 15.81
C HIS A 120 -5.98 24.34 14.75
N GLY A 121 -5.91 23.07 15.15
CA GLY A 121 -6.42 21.96 14.34
C GLY A 121 -7.91 21.72 14.60
N THR A 122 -8.43 20.70 13.97
CA THR A 122 -9.82 20.26 14.06
C THR A 122 -9.88 18.80 14.47
N LYS A 123 -10.72 18.51 15.47
CA LYS A 123 -11.10 17.14 15.84
C LYS A 123 -12.51 16.89 15.33
N LEU A 124 -12.69 15.78 14.63
CA LEU A 124 -13.99 15.24 14.22
C LEU A 124 -14.16 13.84 14.80
N VAL A 125 -15.33 13.55 15.34
CA VAL A 125 -15.72 12.21 15.80
C VAL A 125 -16.97 11.78 15.04
N ALA A 126 -16.94 10.56 14.51
CA ALA A 126 -18.08 9.94 13.84
C ALA A 126 -18.27 8.50 14.32
N ARG A 127 -19.52 8.08 14.49
CA ARG A 127 -19.89 6.71 14.88
C ARG A 127 -20.90 6.14 13.91
N GLY A 128 -20.57 4.99 13.29
CA GLY A 128 -21.48 4.35 12.34
C GLY A 128 -21.83 5.21 11.11
N GLY A 129 -20.97 6.18 10.78
CA GLY A 129 -21.16 7.14 9.68
C GLY A 129 -21.82 8.46 10.08
N GLU A 130 -22.35 8.58 11.29
CA GLU A 130 -22.95 9.81 11.79
C GLU A 130 -21.88 10.65 12.52
N VAL A 131 -21.77 11.93 12.17
CA VAL A 131 -20.85 12.88 12.81
C VAL A 131 -21.46 13.31 14.15
N GLU A 132 -20.76 13.00 15.24
CA GLU A 132 -21.16 13.34 16.61
C GLU A 132 -20.58 14.67 17.06
N GLU A 133 -19.32 14.97 16.64
CA GLU A 133 -18.58 16.12 17.14
C GLU A 133 -17.64 16.71 16.05
N VAL A 134 -17.58 18.03 15.95
CA VAL A 134 -16.55 18.77 15.21
C VAL A 134 -16.15 19.97 16.06
N ILE A 135 -14.92 19.94 16.59
CA ILE A 135 -14.42 20.99 17.51
C ILE A 135 -12.98 21.39 17.18
N PRO A 136 -12.59 22.63 17.52
CA PRO A 136 -11.19 23.02 17.53
C PRO A 136 -10.37 22.14 18.49
N ALA A 137 -9.15 21.77 18.11
CA ALA A 137 -8.26 20.97 18.92
C ALA A 137 -6.79 21.30 18.67
N THR A 138 -5.94 21.04 19.65
CA THR A 138 -4.49 21.16 19.46
C THR A 138 -3.98 19.98 18.65
N SER A 139 -3.32 20.22 17.54
CA SER A 139 -2.71 19.20 16.68
C SER A 139 -1.45 19.77 16.03
N PRO A 140 -0.40 18.97 15.85
CA PRO A 140 0.65 19.32 14.90
C PRO A 140 0.10 19.30 13.47
N VAL A 141 0.85 19.88 12.53
CA VAL A 141 0.53 19.79 11.09
C VAL A 141 0.54 18.33 10.66
N GLY A 142 -0.45 17.95 9.85
CA GLY A 142 -0.68 16.59 9.40
C GLY A 142 -2.03 16.06 9.83
N THR A 143 -2.18 14.74 9.79
CA THR A 143 -3.45 14.09 10.13
C THR A 143 -3.21 12.86 11.01
N LYS A 144 -4.08 12.71 12.01
CA LYS A 144 -4.20 11.51 12.84
C LYS A 144 -5.61 10.96 12.71
N VAL A 145 -5.74 9.75 12.17
CA VAL A 145 -7.01 9.03 12.08
C VAL A 145 -6.96 7.85 13.02
N CYS A 146 -7.90 7.77 13.95
CA CYS A 146 -8.11 6.65 14.85
C CYS A 146 -9.43 5.97 14.51
N VAL A 147 -9.39 4.67 14.24
CA VAL A 147 -10.52 3.81 13.95
C VAL A 147 -10.63 2.79 15.05
N GLU A 148 -11.73 2.81 15.80
CA GLU A 148 -11.98 1.93 16.93
C GLU A 148 -13.23 1.08 16.69
N ASP A 149 -13.31 -0.08 17.33
CA ASP A 149 -14.45 -1.00 17.29
C ASP A 149 -14.89 -1.33 15.84
N LEU A 150 -13.92 -1.67 15.00
CA LEU A 150 -14.16 -1.99 13.58
C LEU A 150 -15.19 -3.11 13.45
N PHE A 151 -16.23 -2.88 12.65
CA PHE A 151 -17.36 -3.79 12.40
C PHE A 151 -18.33 -3.95 13.56
N PHE A 152 -18.36 -3.06 14.55
CA PHE A 152 -19.26 -3.13 15.70
C PHE A 152 -20.74 -3.27 15.30
N ASN A 153 -21.14 -2.67 14.19
CA ASN A 153 -22.51 -2.66 13.65
C ASN A 153 -22.72 -3.67 12.50
N THR A 154 -21.72 -4.48 12.20
CA THR A 154 -21.77 -5.51 11.14
C THR A 154 -21.26 -6.86 11.65
N PRO A 155 -21.97 -7.50 12.64
CA PRO A 155 -21.49 -8.70 13.33
C PRO A 155 -21.29 -9.91 12.44
N ALA A 156 -21.97 -9.97 11.29
CA ALA A 156 -21.77 -11.02 10.29
C ALA A 156 -20.32 -11.00 9.76
N ARG A 157 -19.72 -9.82 9.57
CA ARG A 157 -18.32 -9.69 9.10
C ARG A 157 -17.32 -10.18 10.13
N LEU A 158 -17.54 -9.90 11.42
CA LEU A 158 -16.66 -10.40 12.48
C LEU A 158 -16.59 -11.93 12.49
N LYS A 159 -17.69 -12.62 12.14
CA LYS A 159 -17.71 -14.08 12.03
C LYS A 159 -16.87 -14.65 10.89
N TYR A 160 -16.65 -13.88 9.84
CA TYR A 160 -15.82 -14.30 8.70
C TYR A 160 -14.35 -13.86 8.81
N MET A 161 -13.99 -13.13 9.87
CA MET A 161 -12.59 -12.76 10.12
C MET A 161 -11.76 -14.01 10.40
N LYS A 162 -10.56 -14.01 9.87
CA LYS A 162 -9.56 -15.04 10.16
C LYS A 162 -9.01 -14.86 11.57
N SER A 163 -8.04 -15.68 11.95
CA SER A 163 -7.33 -15.49 13.23
C SER A 163 -6.62 -14.13 13.27
N GLN A 164 -6.46 -13.55 14.46
CA GLN A 164 -5.73 -12.30 14.66
C GLN A 164 -4.34 -12.34 14.01
N GLN A 165 -3.65 -13.47 14.10
CA GLN A 165 -2.33 -13.66 13.48
C GLN A 165 -2.39 -13.56 11.95
N ALA A 166 -3.44 -14.09 11.31
CA ALA A 166 -3.63 -13.98 9.87
C ALA A 166 -3.97 -12.55 9.44
N GLU A 167 -4.82 -11.83 10.20
CA GLU A 167 -5.14 -10.44 9.91
C GLU A 167 -3.91 -9.53 10.10
N LEU A 168 -3.13 -9.73 11.17
CA LEU A 168 -1.88 -9.02 11.39
C LEU A 168 -0.88 -9.25 10.24
N SER A 169 -0.77 -10.49 9.76
CA SER A 169 0.10 -10.82 8.62
C SER A 169 -0.30 -10.08 7.34
N HIS A 170 -1.60 -9.88 7.11
CA HIS A 170 -2.09 -9.08 5.98
C HIS A 170 -1.75 -7.59 6.13
N ILE A 171 -1.85 -7.04 7.36
CA ILE A 171 -1.45 -5.66 7.63
C ILE A 171 0.05 -5.46 7.39
N ILE A 172 0.88 -6.35 7.92
CA ILE A 172 2.34 -6.32 7.74
C ILE A 172 2.69 -6.36 6.24
N ASP A 173 2.06 -7.27 5.47
CA ASP A 173 2.32 -7.39 4.02
C ASP A 173 1.98 -6.08 3.27
N ILE A 174 0.87 -5.43 3.60
CA ILE A 174 0.47 -4.16 3.00
C ILE A 174 1.47 -3.05 3.35
N VAL A 175 1.80 -2.88 4.64
CA VAL A 175 2.73 -1.84 5.08
C VAL A 175 4.12 -2.04 4.48
N ASN A 176 4.60 -3.29 4.43
CA ASN A 176 5.87 -3.61 3.78
C ASN A 176 5.86 -3.24 2.30
N ARG A 177 4.79 -3.54 1.56
CA ARG A 177 4.68 -3.16 0.14
C ARG A 177 4.62 -1.66 -0.06
N LEU A 178 3.91 -0.93 0.79
CA LEU A 178 3.89 0.54 0.74
C LEU A 178 5.27 1.13 1.06
N GLY A 179 5.99 0.57 2.04
CA GLY A 179 7.36 0.99 2.34
C GLY A 179 8.37 0.66 1.23
N LEU A 180 8.15 -0.41 0.45
CA LEU A 180 8.95 -0.72 -0.73
C LEU A 180 8.56 0.15 -1.93
N ALA A 181 7.29 0.55 -2.04
CA ALA A 181 6.81 1.44 -3.09
C ALA A 181 7.31 2.88 -2.90
N HIS A 182 7.48 3.31 -1.64
CA HIS A 182 7.81 4.67 -1.23
C HIS A 182 9.01 4.69 -0.26
N PRO A 183 10.23 4.40 -0.75
CA PRO A 183 11.43 4.37 0.08
C PRO A 183 11.80 5.75 0.65
N GLU A 184 11.26 6.84 0.11
CA GLU A 184 11.39 8.21 0.58
C GLU A 184 10.56 8.52 1.83
N ILE A 185 9.61 7.63 2.20
CA ILE A 185 8.75 7.81 3.37
C ILE A 185 9.21 6.89 4.51
N SER A 186 9.31 7.44 5.71
CA SER A 186 9.53 6.66 6.92
C SER A 186 8.24 6.02 7.39
N PHE A 187 8.19 4.69 7.43
CA PHE A 187 7.07 3.92 7.99
C PHE A 187 7.47 3.28 9.30
N SER A 188 6.56 3.31 10.28
CA SER A 188 6.66 2.54 11.52
C SER A 188 5.33 1.85 11.79
N LEU A 189 5.33 0.51 11.87
CA LEU A 189 4.19 -0.31 12.24
C LEU A 189 4.39 -0.87 13.63
N ILE A 190 3.48 -0.54 14.54
CA ILE A 190 3.47 -0.98 15.93
C ILE A 190 2.19 -1.78 16.16
N SER A 191 2.29 -3.02 16.63
CA SER A 191 1.16 -3.87 17.01
C SER A 191 1.26 -4.23 18.48
N ASP A 192 0.22 -3.90 19.25
CA ASP A 192 0.13 -4.18 20.69
C ASP A 192 1.40 -3.74 21.44
N GLY A 193 1.91 -2.55 21.10
CA GLY A 193 3.11 -1.95 21.68
C GLY A 193 4.45 -2.49 21.16
N LYS A 194 4.43 -3.46 20.23
CA LYS A 194 5.65 -4.02 19.62
C LYS A 194 5.86 -3.51 18.21
N GLU A 195 7.07 -3.00 17.93
CA GLU A 195 7.45 -2.61 16.56
C GLU A 195 7.58 -3.86 15.67
N MET A 196 6.82 -3.89 14.58
CA MET A 196 6.77 -4.99 13.62
C MET A 196 7.58 -4.70 12.35
N THR A 197 7.54 -3.45 11.88
CA THR A 197 8.24 -3.01 10.67
C THR A 197 8.67 -1.56 10.85
N ARG A 198 9.87 -1.24 10.34
CA ARG A 198 10.37 0.13 10.28
C ARG A 198 11.18 0.35 9.00
N THR A 199 10.93 1.47 8.30
CA THR A 199 11.74 1.98 7.20
C THR A 199 12.28 3.36 7.53
N ALA A 200 13.43 3.72 6.96
CA ALA A 200 14.12 4.95 7.33
C ALA A 200 13.65 6.20 6.56
N GLY A 201 12.99 6.06 5.42
CA GLY A 201 12.53 7.20 4.60
C GLY A 201 13.66 7.96 3.91
N THR A 202 14.72 7.27 3.52
CA THR A 202 15.94 7.90 2.93
C THR A 202 15.90 8.04 1.41
N GLY A 203 14.85 7.55 0.75
CA GLY A 203 14.78 7.46 -0.70
C GLY A 203 15.57 6.29 -1.30
N GLN A 204 16.32 5.55 -0.47
CA GLN A 204 17.14 4.43 -0.96
C GLN A 204 16.39 3.10 -0.83
N LEU A 205 15.98 2.52 -1.95
CA LEU A 205 15.22 1.27 -1.98
C LEU A 205 15.97 0.11 -1.28
N ARG A 206 17.29 0.03 -1.42
CA ARG A 206 18.10 -0.99 -0.73
C ARG A 206 17.99 -0.89 0.79
N GLN A 207 17.87 0.33 1.35
CA GLN A 207 17.67 0.52 2.79
C GLN A 207 16.26 0.13 3.23
N ALA A 208 15.23 0.43 2.41
CA ALA A 208 13.87 -0.04 2.67
C ALA A 208 13.80 -1.58 2.65
N ILE A 209 14.45 -2.22 1.68
CA ILE A 209 14.58 -3.69 1.60
C ILE A 209 15.28 -4.24 2.86
N ALA A 210 16.35 -3.60 3.33
CA ALA A 210 17.06 -4.03 4.54
C ALA A 210 16.19 -3.90 5.80
N GLY A 211 15.39 -2.85 5.90
CA GLY A 211 14.44 -2.66 7.00
C GLY A 211 13.32 -3.72 7.02
N ILE A 212 12.86 -4.17 5.86
CA ILE A 212 11.73 -5.09 5.72
C ILE A 212 12.17 -6.56 5.69
N TYR A 213 13.19 -6.91 4.90
CA TYR A 213 13.63 -8.29 4.70
C TYR A 213 14.94 -8.64 5.42
N GLY A 214 15.49 -7.68 6.14
CA GLY A 214 16.74 -7.83 6.89
C GLY A 214 17.98 -7.54 6.04
N LEU A 215 19.05 -7.07 6.72
CA LEU A 215 20.31 -6.69 6.08
C LEU A 215 20.97 -7.85 5.31
N ALA A 216 20.88 -9.07 5.83
CA ALA A 216 21.44 -10.27 5.18
C ALA A 216 20.77 -10.54 3.83
N SER A 217 19.46 -10.35 3.73
CA SER A 217 18.72 -10.47 2.45
C SER A 217 19.08 -9.34 1.48
N ALA A 218 19.13 -8.09 1.96
CA ALA A 218 19.45 -6.92 1.14
C ALA A 218 20.85 -6.99 0.53
N LYS A 219 21.85 -7.55 1.25
CA LYS A 219 23.21 -7.78 0.74
C LYS A 219 23.27 -8.80 -0.41
N LYS A 220 22.31 -9.73 -0.48
CA LYS A 220 22.20 -10.74 -1.52
C LYS A 220 21.25 -10.36 -2.65
N MET A 221 20.91 -9.10 -2.75
CA MET A 221 20.13 -8.55 -3.86
C MET A 221 20.99 -7.66 -4.74
N ILE A 222 20.83 -7.83 -6.03
CA ILE A 222 21.50 -7.03 -7.06
C ILE A 222 20.51 -6.03 -7.67
N GLU A 223 21.04 -4.90 -8.06
CA GLU A 223 20.28 -3.86 -8.75
C GLU A 223 20.00 -4.28 -10.18
N ILE A 224 18.82 -3.93 -10.66
CA ILE A 224 18.41 -4.10 -12.06
C ILE A 224 17.92 -2.76 -12.59
N GLU A 225 18.32 -2.44 -13.80
CA GLU A 225 17.83 -1.29 -14.56
C GLU A 225 17.70 -1.67 -16.03
N ASN A 226 16.65 -1.21 -16.67
CA ASN A 226 16.48 -1.28 -18.11
C ASN A 226 15.41 -0.28 -18.54
N SER A 227 15.50 0.23 -19.76
CA SER A 227 14.51 1.17 -20.27
C SER A 227 14.38 1.09 -21.79
N ASP A 228 13.22 1.42 -22.29
CA ASP A 228 12.94 1.67 -23.70
C ASP A 228 12.15 2.98 -23.86
N LEU A 229 11.43 3.15 -24.97
CA LEU A 229 10.65 4.37 -25.23
C LEU A 229 9.39 4.47 -24.37
N ASP A 230 8.85 3.35 -23.89
CA ASP A 230 7.56 3.25 -23.24
C ASP A 230 7.68 2.92 -21.74
N PHE A 231 8.78 2.26 -21.34
CA PHE A 231 8.97 1.69 -20.02
C PHE A 231 10.34 2.01 -19.43
N GLU A 232 10.36 2.31 -18.15
CA GLU A 232 11.57 2.40 -17.34
C GLU A 232 11.44 1.42 -16.17
N ILE A 233 12.41 0.51 -16.04
CA ILE A 233 12.46 -0.52 -15.01
C ILE A 233 13.63 -0.24 -14.10
N SER A 234 13.39 -0.25 -12.80
CA SER A 234 14.42 -0.19 -11.76
C SER A 234 14.06 -1.10 -10.58
N GLY A 235 15.04 -1.49 -9.80
CA GLY A 235 14.75 -2.27 -8.60
C GLY A 235 15.85 -3.23 -8.20
N PHE A 236 15.48 -4.23 -7.43
CA PHE A 236 16.40 -5.23 -6.88
C PHE A 236 15.83 -6.63 -7.02
N VAL A 237 16.69 -7.57 -7.40
CA VAL A 237 16.37 -9.01 -7.43
C VAL A 237 17.43 -9.80 -6.66
N SER A 238 17.04 -10.89 -6.02
CA SER A 238 17.98 -11.70 -5.23
C SER A 238 18.93 -12.50 -6.12
N LEU A 239 20.13 -12.78 -5.63
CA LEU A 239 20.99 -13.81 -6.19
C LEU A 239 20.28 -15.16 -6.16
N PRO A 240 20.61 -16.11 -7.08
CA PRO A 240 19.95 -17.42 -7.19
C PRO A 240 19.99 -18.26 -5.91
N GLU A 241 20.95 -18.03 -5.03
CA GLU A 241 21.08 -18.70 -3.72
C GLU A 241 20.02 -18.25 -2.70
N LEU A 242 19.48 -17.03 -2.84
CA LEU A 242 18.45 -16.48 -1.95
C LEU A 242 17.06 -16.65 -2.58
N THR A 243 16.38 -17.71 -2.25
CA THR A 243 15.05 -18.03 -2.79
C THR A 243 14.00 -18.26 -1.70
N ARG A 244 12.75 -18.29 -2.11
CA ARG A 244 11.57 -18.55 -1.26
C ARG A 244 10.71 -19.65 -1.87
N ALA A 245 9.87 -20.27 -1.02
CA ALA A 245 8.96 -21.34 -1.44
C ALA A 245 7.71 -20.82 -2.18
N ASN A 246 7.42 -19.52 -2.09
CA ASN A 246 6.24 -18.91 -2.70
C ASN A 246 6.56 -17.55 -3.33
N ARG A 247 5.60 -17.04 -4.12
CA ARG A 247 5.72 -15.79 -4.88
C ARG A 247 5.45 -14.52 -4.06
N ASN A 248 5.15 -14.63 -2.76
CA ASN A 248 4.76 -13.47 -1.94
C ASN A 248 5.89 -12.45 -1.77
N TYR A 249 7.13 -12.86 -2.04
CA TYR A 249 8.31 -12.00 -1.99
C TYR A 249 8.66 -11.32 -3.33
N ILE A 250 7.79 -11.46 -4.32
CA ILE A 250 7.87 -10.69 -5.56
C ILE A 250 6.92 -9.49 -5.41
N SER A 251 7.47 -8.30 -5.40
CA SER A 251 6.75 -7.04 -5.32
C SER A 251 6.95 -6.26 -6.61
N LEU A 252 5.86 -6.07 -7.35
CA LEU A 252 5.84 -5.31 -8.59
C LEU A 252 5.06 -4.02 -8.38
N PHE A 253 5.62 -2.91 -8.82
CA PHE A 253 5.01 -1.60 -8.71
C PHE A 253 4.93 -0.94 -10.08
N ILE A 254 3.77 -0.39 -10.43
CA ILE A 254 3.57 0.46 -11.61
C ILE A 254 3.22 1.85 -11.11
N ASN A 255 4.07 2.83 -11.42
CA ASN A 255 3.90 4.23 -11.00
C ASN A 255 3.59 4.35 -9.50
N GLY A 256 4.34 3.62 -8.64
CA GLY A 256 4.17 3.58 -7.19
C GLY A 256 3.05 2.67 -6.67
N ARG A 257 2.23 2.06 -7.55
CA ARG A 257 1.16 1.13 -7.15
C ARG A 257 1.62 -0.31 -7.15
N TYR A 258 1.40 -1.02 -6.06
CA TYR A 258 1.57 -2.47 -6.03
C TYR A 258 0.56 -3.16 -6.94
N ILE A 259 1.07 -4.05 -7.80
CA ILE A 259 0.26 -4.85 -8.69
C ILE A 259 0.54 -6.35 -8.55
N LYS A 260 -0.47 -7.14 -8.90
CA LYS A 260 -0.35 -8.58 -9.11
C LYS A 260 -0.50 -8.86 -10.59
N ASN A 261 0.57 -9.30 -11.24
CA ASN A 261 0.54 -9.67 -12.64
C ASN A 261 1.27 -11.00 -12.84
N PHE A 262 0.54 -12.00 -13.33
CA PHE A 262 1.06 -13.34 -13.53
C PHE A 262 2.13 -13.39 -14.63
N LEU A 263 1.95 -12.63 -15.70
CA LEU A 263 2.85 -12.62 -16.85
C LEU A 263 4.19 -11.95 -16.50
N LEU A 264 4.15 -10.85 -15.77
CA LEU A 264 5.37 -10.21 -15.26
C LEU A 264 6.10 -11.08 -14.24
N ASN A 265 5.38 -11.79 -13.38
CA ASN A 265 5.99 -12.78 -12.48
C ASN A 265 6.69 -13.89 -13.27
N ARG A 266 6.12 -14.33 -14.40
CA ARG A 266 6.76 -15.30 -15.30
C ARG A 266 8.00 -14.70 -15.96
N ALA A 267 7.93 -13.48 -16.47
CA ALA A 267 9.08 -12.78 -17.06
C ALA A 267 10.26 -12.66 -16.08
N ILE A 268 9.99 -12.42 -14.79
CA ILE A 268 11.03 -12.45 -13.75
C ILE A 268 11.71 -13.82 -13.69
N LEU A 269 10.93 -14.91 -13.66
CA LEU A 269 11.49 -16.27 -13.60
C LEU A 269 12.25 -16.61 -14.89
N ASP A 270 11.74 -16.19 -16.05
CA ASP A 270 12.39 -16.39 -17.35
C ASP A 270 13.78 -15.68 -17.40
N GLY A 271 13.90 -14.49 -16.78
CA GLY A 271 15.18 -13.76 -16.65
C GLY A 271 16.24 -14.50 -15.83
N TYR A 272 15.82 -15.31 -14.84
CA TYR A 272 16.75 -16.19 -14.14
C TYR A 272 17.16 -17.41 -14.96
N GLY A 273 16.27 -17.90 -15.83
CA GLY A 273 16.49 -19.11 -16.62
C GLY A 273 16.83 -20.32 -15.75
N SER A 274 17.88 -21.06 -16.11
CA SER A 274 18.34 -22.25 -15.41
C SER A 274 19.07 -21.99 -14.08
N LYS A 275 19.33 -20.73 -13.71
CA LYS A 275 20.01 -20.38 -12.46
C LYS A 275 19.12 -20.52 -11.23
N LEU A 276 17.78 -20.57 -11.41
CA LEU A 276 16.83 -20.73 -10.33
C LEU A 276 16.38 -22.18 -10.20
N MET A 277 16.37 -22.71 -8.98
CA MET A 277 15.88 -24.08 -8.73
C MET A 277 14.38 -24.18 -9.03
N VAL A 278 13.97 -25.29 -9.60
CA VAL A 278 12.55 -25.57 -9.92
C VAL A 278 11.69 -25.47 -8.66
N GLY A 279 10.57 -24.77 -8.75
CA GLY A 279 9.64 -24.55 -7.63
C GLY A 279 10.11 -23.53 -6.59
N ARG A 280 11.20 -22.82 -6.86
CA ARG A 280 11.68 -21.72 -6.01
C ARG A 280 11.45 -20.37 -6.67
N PHE A 281 11.29 -19.34 -5.86
CA PHE A 281 11.02 -17.98 -6.29
C PHE A 281 12.06 -17.01 -5.71
N PRO A 282 12.50 -16.01 -6.48
CA PRO A 282 13.42 -15.01 -5.97
C PRO A 282 12.69 -14.03 -5.04
N LEU A 283 13.47 -13.28 -4.24
CA LEU A 283 13.02 -11.98 -3.76
C LEU A 283 13.19 -10.98 -4.92
N ALA A 284 12.14 -10.23 -5.21
CA ALA A 284 12.18 -9.22 -6.25
C ALA A 284 11.36 -7.99 -5.82
N VAL A 285 11.92 -6.81 -6.00
CA VAL A 285 11.28 -5.52 -5.77
C VAL A 285 11.53 -4.70 -7.03
N ILE A 286 10.52 -4.59 -7.87
CA ILE A 286 10.67 -4.01 -9.22
C ILE A 286 9.67 -2.86 -9.37
N HIS A 287 10.20 -1.69 -9.68
CA HIS A 287 9.46 -0.48 -10.03
C HIS A 287 9.43 -0.35 -11.55
N ILE A 288 8.26 -0.11 -12.08
CA ILE A 288 8.01 0.09 -13.51
C ILE A 288 7.35 1.47 -13.65
N HIS A 289 8.03 2.36 -14.34
CA HIS A 289 7.47 3.65 -14.74
C HIS A 289 6.97 3.55 -16.18
N ILE A 290 5.72 3.94 -16.39
CA ILE A 290 5.07 3.93 -17.70
C ILE A 290 4.21 5.17 -17.88
N ASP A 291 3.98 5.56 -19.13
CA ASP A 291 2.98 6.59 -19.41
C ASP A 291 1.59 6.10 -18.92
N PRO A 292 0.86 6.90 -18.12
CA PRO A 292 -0.48 6.53 -17.65
C PRO A 292 -1.45 6.08 -18.74
N TYR A 293 -1.29 6.53 -19.99
CA TYR A 293 -2.10 6.07 -21.13
C TYR A 293 -1.85 4.62 -21.54
N LEU A 294 -0.73 4.04 -21.14
CA LEU A 294 -0.38 2.64 -21.44
C LEU A 294 -0.89 1.68 -20.36
N ALA A 295 -1.41 2.18 -19.24
CA ALA A 295 -1.91 1.39 -18.12
C ALA A 295 -3.32 1.78 -17.73
N ASP A 296 -4.25 0.83 -17.77
CA ASP A 296 -5.58 0.99 -17.19
C ASP A 296 -5.58 0.37 -15.79
N VAL A 297 -5.63 1.23 -14.77
CA VAL A 297 -5.65 0.84 -13.35
C VAL A 297 -7.06 0.69 -12.79
N ASN A 298 -8.09 1.02 -13.55
CA ASN A 298 -9.49 0.98 -13.10
C ASN A 298 -10.19 -0.34 -13.44
N VAL A 299 -9.47 -1.45 -13.35
CA VAL A 299 -9.99 -2.79 -13.70
C VAL A 299 -10.69 -3.47 -12.52
N HIS A 300 -10.19 -3.28 -11.29
CA HIS A 300 -10.70 -3.95 -10.08
C HIS A 300 -10.81 -2.97 -8.89
N PRO A 301 -11.78 -3.12 -7.96
CA PRO A 301 -11.90 -2.28 -6.76
C PRO A 301 -10.63 -2.20 -5.92
N THR A 302 -9.90 -3.31 -5.77
CA THR A 302 -8.62 -3.35 -5.04
C THR A 302 -7.45 -2.70 -5.78
N LYS A 303 -7.63 -2.31 -7.05
CA LYS A 303 -6.62 -1.66 -7.92
C LYS A 303 -5.30 -2.47 -8.07
N GLN A 304 -5.32 -3.77 -7.79
CA GLN A 304 -4.14 -4.64 -7.90
C GLN A 304 -3.98 -5.28 -9.28
N GLU A 305 -5.03 -5.26 -10.11
CA GLU A 305 -4.99 -5.71 -11.49
C GLU A 305 -4.93 -4.50 -12.41
N VAL A 306 -3.95 -4.49 -13.29
CA VAL A 306 -3.71 -3.42 -14.26
C VAL A 306 -3.63 -4.05 -15.65
N ARG A 307 -4.37 -3.49 -16.60
CA ARG A 307 -4.18 -3.82 -18.02
C ARG A 307 -3.07 -2.94 -18.58
N ILE A 308 -2.06 -3.57 -19.16
CA ILE A 308 -0.90 -2.90 -19.70
C ILE A 308 -0.94 -3.05 -21.23
N SER A 309 -0.90 -1.94 -21.94
CA SER A 309 -0.63 -1.95 -23.38
C SER A 309 0.83 -2.38 -23.61
N LYS A 310 1.10 -3.13 -24.67
CA LYS A 310 2.46 -3.63 -24.99
C LYS A 310 3.05 -4.52 -23.86
N GLU A 311 2.22 -5.34 -23.21
CA GLU A 311 2.65 -6.19 -22.08
C GLU A 311 3.77 -7.17 -22.47
N LYS A 312 3.82 -7.63 -23.73
CA LYS A 312 4.89 -8.53 -24.22
C LYS A 312 6.25 -7.86 -24.26
N GLU A 313 6.29 -6.61 -24.72
CA GLU A 313 7.49 -5.78 -24.76
C GLU A 313 8.01 -5.56 -23.32
N LEU A 314 7.11 -5.21 -22.39
CA LEU A 314 7.46 -5.07 -20.98
C LEU A 314 7.99 -6.37 -20.37
N MET A 315 7.39 -7.53 -20.69
CA MET A 315 7.88 -8.84 -20.23
C MET A 315 9.31 -9.10 -20.72
N THR A 316 9.60 -8.80 -21.96
CA THR A 316 10.95 -8.94 -22.54
C THR A 316 11.94 -8.04 -21.82
N LEU A 317 11.58 -6.77 -21.62
CA LEU A 317 12.42 -5.78 -20.96
C LEU A 317 12.76 -6.20 -19.51
N VAL A 318 11.78 -6.70 -18.74
CA VAL A 318 11.98 -7.23 -17.39
C VAL A 318 12.90 -8.45 -17.39
N SER A 319 12.67 -9.40 -18.30
CA SER A 319 13.48 -10.62 -18.39
C SER A 319 14.94 -10.30 -18.75
N GLU A 320 15.16 -9.39 -19.69
CA GLU A 320 16.50 -8.94 -20.11
C GLU A 320 17.23 -8.18 -19.01
N ALA A 321 16.54 -7.28 -18.27
CA ALA A 321 17.11 -6.58 -17.12
C ALA A 321 17.73 -7.56 -16.12
N ILE A 322 16.96 -8.59 -15.74
CA ILE A 322 17.39 -9.59 -14.78
C ILE A 322 18.52 -10.46 -15.35
N ALA A 323 18.37 -10.95 -16.58
CA ALA A 323 19.37 -11.81 -17.23
C ALA A 323 20.72 -11.12 -17.36
N ASN A 324 20.72 -9.83 -17.72
CA ASN A 324 21.95 -9.04 -17.90
C ASN A 324 22.62 -8.77 -16.55
N SER A 325 21.88 -8.29 -15.54
CA SER A 325 22.46 -8.07 -14.21
C SER A 325 23.00 -9.34 -13.56
N LEU A 326 22.36 -10.51 -13.80
CA LEU A 326 22.88 -11.81 -13.32
C LEU A 326 24.11 -12.32 -14.08
N LYS A 327 24.34 -11.88 -15.32
CA LYS A 327 25.57 -12.25 -16.08
C LYS A 327 26.80 -11.50 -15.56
N GLU A 328 26.62 -10.27 -15.10
CA GLU A 328 27.70 -9.44 -14.56
C GLU A 328 28.18 -9.92 -13.19
N GLN A 329 27.41 -10.74 -12.52
CA GLN A 329 27.77 -11.28 -11.20
C GLN A 329 28.60 -12.56 -11.33
N THR A 330 29.67 -12.63 -10.57
CA THR A 330 30.43 -13.89 -10.41
C THR A 330 29.63 -14.80 -9.49
N LEU A 331 28.84 -15.72 -10.07
CA LEU A 331 27.97 -16.66 -9.31
C LEU A 331 28.75 -17.88 -8.74
N ILE A 332 30.03 -17.98 -9.03
CA ILE A 332 30.92 -19.03 -8.50
C ILE A 332 31.43 -18.52 -7.14
N PRO A 333 31.20 -19.25 -6.02
CA PRO A 333 31.78 -18.89 -4.73
C PRO A 333 33.31 -18.82 -4.85
N ASP A 334 33.90 -17.71 -4.40
CA ASP A 334 35.33 -17.59 -4.38
C ASP A 334 35.91 -18.66 -3.44
N ALA A 335 36.78 -19.54 -3.97
CA ALA A 335 37.38 -20.63 -3.19
C ALA A 335 38.15 -20.12 -1.96
N LEU A 336 38.55 -18.84 -1.99
CA LEU A 336 39.25 -18.16 -0.89
C LEU A 336 38.32 -17.82 0.30
N GLU A 337 37.03 -17.53 0.08
CA GLU A 337 36.07 -17.30 1.17
C GLU A 337 35.75 -18.59 1.95
N ASN A 338 35.86 -19.77 1.31
CA ASN A 338 35.63 -21.07 1.95
C ASN A 338 36.83 -21.58 2.75
N LEU A 339 38.02 -21.01 2.55
CA LEU A 339 39.21 -21.33 3.31
C LEU A 339 39.39 -20.45 4.56
N ALA A 340 38.59 -19.39 4.71
CA ALA A 340 38.63 -18.43 5.81
C ALA A 340 37.58 -18.74 6.92
N LYS A 341 36.78 -19.78 6.76
CA LYS A 341 35.84 -20.34 7.76
C LYS A 341 36.35 -21.67 8.28
#